data_91177828823b65f839d06d4da3a1e66a
#
_entry.id   91177828823b65f839d06d4da3a1e66a
#
_cell.length_a   1.000
_cell.length_b   1.000
_cell.length_c   1.000
_cell.angle_alpha   90.00
_cell.angle_beta   90.00
_cell.angle_gamma   90.00
#
_symmetry.space_group_name_H-M   'P 1'
#
loop_
_entity.id
_entity.type
_entity.pdbx_description
1 polymer ?
#
loop_
_entity_poly.entity_id
_entity_poly.type
_entity_poly.pdbx_seq_one_letter_code
_entity_poly.pdbx_strand_id
1 'polypeptide(L)'
;MDKEELKQRCLNVIEEHQDEIIALGKEAYKTPELGYKEFRTGKLMEEAFRKLGLEPETGVSYTGCRVSSGPKGNGPRVAVMGELD
;
A
#
# COMPACT_ATOMS: atom_id res chain seq x y z
N MET A 1 19.16 -9.58 12.60
CA MET A 1 19.08 -9.75 11.13
C MET A 1 19.83 -8.61 10.47
N ASP A 2 20.78 -8.91 9.60
CA ASP A 2 21.54 -7.86 8.95
C ASP A 2 20.78 -7.27 7.74
N LYS A 3 21.36 -6.23 7.16
CA LYS A 3 20.74 -5.49 6.07
C LYS A 3 20.46 -6.36 4.83
N GLU A 4 21.39 -7.23 4.48
CA GLU A 4 21.25 -8.08 3.31
C GLU A 4 20.18 -9.15 3.51
N GLU A 5 20.09 -9.70 4.71
CA GLU A 5 19.03 -10.65 5.07
C GLU A 5 17.65 -9.99 5.02
N LEU A 6 17.54 -8.75 5.50
CA LEU A 6 16.30 -7.99 5.46
C LEU A 6 15.86 -7.72 4.01
N LYS A 7 16.80 -7.33 3.17
CA LYS A 7 16.52 -7.10 1.74
C LYS A 7 16.04 -8.38 1.06
N GLN A 8 16.72 -9.49 1.32
CA GLN A 8 16.35 -10.76 0.71
C GLN A 8 14.96 -11.19 1.17
N ARG A 9 14.63 -10.95 2.42
CA ARG A 9 13.33 -11.27 2.98
C ARG A 9 12.22 -10.46 2.32
N CYS A 10 12.46 -9.18 2.08
CA CYS A 10 11.53 -8.33 1.35
C CYS A 10 11.31 -8.82 -0.08
N LEU A 11 12.38 -9.18 -0.77
CA LEU A 11 12.30 -9.72 -2.13
C LEU A 11 11.49 -11.03 -2.17
N ASN A 12 11.71 -11.89 -1.22
CA ASN A 12 10.99 -13.16 -1.13
C ASN A 12 9.48 -12.95 -0.93
N VAL A 13 9.12 -12.03 -0.06
CA VAL A 13 7.71 -11.70 0.19
C VAL A 13 7.05 -11.10 -1.05
N ILE A 14 7.75 -10.23 -1.77
CA ILE A 14 7.25 -9.65 -3.01
C ILE A 14 7.02 -10.76 -4.05
N GLU A 15 7.94 -11.71 -4.19
CA GLU A 15 7.77 -12.84 -5.10
C GLU A 15 6.58 -13.72 -4.71
N GLU A 16 6.41 -14.01 -3.43
CA GLU A 16 5.27 -14.78 -2.95
C GLU A 16 3.94 -14.14 -3.30
N HIS A 17 3.86 -12.82 -3.27
CA HIS A 17 2.64 -12.05 -3.50
C HIS A 17 2.59 -11.42 -4.88
N GLN A 18 3.46 -11.86 -5.80
CA GLN A 18 3.58 -11.27 -7.13
C GLN A 18 2.26 -11.21 -7.88
N ASP A 19 1.51 -12.31 -7.90
CA ASP A 19 0.24 -12.36 -8.63
C ASP A 19 -0.79 -11.40 -8.05
N GLU A 20 -0.84 -11.29 -6.73
CA GLU A 20 -1.74 -10.35 -6.04
C GLU A 20 -1.39 -8.90 -6.36
N ILE A 21 -0.10 -8.58 -6.35
CA ILE A 21 0.39 -7.22 -6.63
C ILE A 21 0.05 -6.83 -8.07
N ILE A 22 0.31 -7.72 -9.02
CA ILE A 22 0.00 -7.49 -10.43
C ILE A 22 -1.50 -7.35 -10.64
N ALA A 23 -2.30 -8.19 -10.00
CA ALA A 23 -3.76 -8.13 -10.09
C ALA A 23 -4.30 -6.79 -9.57
N LEU A 24 -3.74 -6.31 -8.46
CA LEU A 24 -4.12 -5.02 -7.88
C LEU A 24 -3.82 -3.87 -8.84
N GLY A 25 -2.64 -3.88 -9.46
CA GLY A 25 -2.25 -2.88 -10.45
C GLY A 25 -3.16 -2.90 -11.68
N LYS A 26 -3.50 -4.09 -12.15
CA LYS A 26 -4.42 -4.24 -13.29
C LYS A 26 -5.82 -3.72 -12.97
N GLU A 27 -6.31 -3.98 -11.77
CA GLU A 27 -7.62 -3.47 -11.32
C GLU A 27 -7.64 -1.94 -11.29
N ALA A 28 -6.59 -1.33 -10.77
CA ALA A 28 -6.47 0.13 -10.76
C ALA A 28 -6.42 0.69 -12.19
N TYR A 29 -5.71 0.02 -13.08
CA TYR A 29 -5.55 0.45 -14.47
C TYR A 29 -6.85 0.39 -15.28
N LYS A 30 -7.75 -0.53 -14.97
CA LYS A 30 -9.02 -0.70 -15.70
C LYS A 30 -9.89 0.53 -15.73
N THR A 31 -9.87 1.31 -14.66
CA THR A 31 -10.75 2.47 -14.51
C THR A 31 -9.95 3.65 -14.00
N PRO A 32 -9.19 4.33 -14.86
CA PRO A 32 -8.44 5.51 -14.44
C PRO A 32 -9.37 6.60 -13.90
N GLU A 33 -8.95 7.24 -12.83
CA GLU A 33 -9.73 8.28 -12.17
C GLU A 33 -8.89 9.54 -12.03
N LEU A 34 -9.55 10.69 -12.12
CA LEU A 34 -8.88 11.99 -12.02
C LEU A 34 -8.55 12.35 -10.56
N GLY A 35 -7.62 13.26 -10.38
CA GLY A 35 -7.25 13.74 -9.06
C GLY A 35 -8.45 14.23 -8.26
N TYR A 36 -8.48 13.88 -6.97
CA TYR A 36 -9.57 14.09 -6.02
C TYR A 36 -10.87 13.37 -6.37
N LYS A 37 -10.86 12.51 -7.37
CA LYS A 37 -12.02 11.70 -7.77
C LYS A 37 -11.66 10.21 -7.85
N GLU A 38 -10.59 9.80 -7.19
CA GLU A 38 -10.10 8.42 -7.19
C GLU A 38 -10.88 7.55 -6.20
N PHE A 39 -12.22 7.56 -6.29
CA PHE A 39 -13.09 6.90 -5.30
C PHE A 39 -12.96 5.37 -5.35
N ARG A 40 -12.94 4.80 -6.55
CA ARG A 40 -12.81 3.35 -6.72
C ARG A 40 -11.40 2.89 -6.39
N THR A 41 -10.40 3.59 -6.89
CA THR A 41 -8.98 3.25 -6.65
C THR A 41 -8.65 3.40 -5.17
N GLY A 42 -9.16 4.44 -4.53
CA GLY A 42 -9.00 4.64 -3.09
C GLY A 42 -9.55 3.48 -2.27
N LYS A 43 -10.76 3.03 -2.58
CA LYS A 43 -11.36 1.86 -1.90
C LYS A 43 -10.58 0.59 -2.14
N LEU A 44 -10.08 0.41 -3.37
CA LEU A 44 -9.26 -0.74 -3.72
C LEU A 44 -8.00 -0.81 -2.84
N MET A 45 -7.35 0.32 -2.61
CA MET A 45 -6.18 0.40 -1.73
C MET A 45 -6.55 0.16 -0.28
N GLU A 46 -7.65 0.73 0.21
CA GLU A 46 -8.13 0.50 1.57
C GLU A 46 -8.38 -0.98 1.84
N GLU A 47 -9.03 -1.65 0.91
CA GLU A 47 -9.30 -3.09 1.02
C GLU A 47 -8.03 -3.92 0.99
N ALA A 48 -7.06 -3.54 0.15
CA ALA A 48 -5.77 -4.22 0.08
C ALA A 48 -5.03 -4.12 1.41
N PHE A 49 -5.04 -2.96 2.06
CA PHE A 49 -4.44 -2.80 3.39
C PHE A 49 -5.16 -3.63 4.45
N ARG A 50 -6.49 -3.68 4.41
CA ARG A 50 -7.26 -4.49 5.36
C ARG A 50 -6.97 -5.98 5.22
N LYS A 51 -6.77 -6.46 4.01
CA LYS A 51 -6.37 -7.85 3.77
C LYS A 51 -5.02 -8.19 4.39
N LEU A 52 -4.15 -7.20 4.53
CA LEU A 52 -2.87 -7.37 5.20
C LEU A 52 -2.96 -7.27 6.73
N GLY A 53 -4.16 -7.08 7.26
CA GLY A 53 -4.37 -6.92 8.69
C GLY A 53 -4.10 -5.51 9.21
N LEU A 54 -4.01 -4.54 8.32
CA LEU A 54 -3.77 -3.14 8.68
C LEU A 54 -5.08 -2.37 8.58
N GLU A 55 -5.26 -1.40 9.48
CA GLU A 55 -6.44 -0.54 9.45
C GLU A 55 -6.06 0.81 8.86
N PRO A 56 -6.53 1.14 7.64
CA PRO A 56 -6.16 2.41 7.02
C PRO A 56 -6.94 3.59 7.61
N GLU A 57 -6.25 4.72 7.72
CA GLU A 57 -6.90 6.01 7.91
C GLU A 57 -7.41 6.44 6.54
N THR A 58 -8.71 6.71 6.44
CA THR A 58 -9.35 7.03 5.16
C THR A 58 -9.64 8.51 5.01
N GLY A 59 -9.99 8.93 3.81
CA GLY A 59 -10.34 10.33 3.55
C GLY A 59 -9.16 11.28 3.59
N VAL A 60 -7.95 10.78 3.49
CA VAL A 60 -6.75 11.64 3.44
C VAL A 60 -6.75 12.35 2.10
N SER A 61 -6.79 13.68 2.10
CA SER A 61 -6.96 14.47 0.88
C SER A 61 -8.14 13.99 0.02
N TYR A 62 -9.26 13.74 0.68
CA TYR A 62 -10.56 13.27 0.14
C TYR A 62 -10.60 11.78 -0.21
N THR A 63 -9.72 11.30 -1.07
CA THR A 63 -9.82 9.93 -1.63
C THR A 63 -8.69 9.00 -1.21
N GLY A 64 -7.65 9.54 -0.58
CA GLY A 64 -6.49 8.76 -0.20
C GLY A 64 -6.64 8.04 1.12
N CYS A 65 -5.69 7.17 1.39
CA CYS A 65 -5.60 6.49 2.68
C CYS A 65 -4.15 6.35 3.13
N ARG A 66 -3.97 6.07 4.38
CA ARG A 66 -2.66 5.97 5.00
C ARG A 66 -2.66 4.87 6.05
N VAL A 67 -1.62 4.07 6.08
CA VAL A 67 -1.41 3.10 7.15
C VAL A 67 -0.04 3.29 7.77
N SER A 68 0.07 2.92 9.03
CA SER A 68 1.36 2.88 9.73
C SER A 68 1.53 1.49 10.32
N SER A 69 2.74 0.98 10.29
CA SER A 69 3.05 -0.33 10.86
C SER A 69 4.34 -0.24 11.68
N GLY A 70 4.56 -1.23 12.52
CA GLY A 70 5.73 -1.31 13.38
C GLY A 70 5.56 -0.56 14.70
N PRO A 71 6.54 -0.71 15.61
CA PRO A 71 6.47 -0.07 16.91
C PRO A 71 6.60 1.44 16.83
N LYS A 72 5.85 2.14 17.68
CA LYS A 72 5.91 3.59 17.78
C LYS A 72 7.01 4.02 18.73
N GLY A 73 7.66 5.12 18.41
CA GLY A 73 8.45 5.88 19.37
C GLY A 73 9.95 5.67 19.37
N ASN A 74 10.46 4.59 18.79
CA ASN A 74 11.89 4.33 18.76
C ASN A 74 12.39 4.08 17.36
N GLY A 75 13.28 4.91 16.87
CA GLY A 75 13.89 4.77 15.58
C GLY A 75 13.26 5.64 14.50
N PRO A 76 13.83 5.65 13.30
CA PRO A 76 13.35 6.48 12.20
C PRO A 76 12.02 6.01 11.66
N ARG A 77 11.27 6.95 11.13
CA ARG A 77 10.00 6.70 10.47
C ARG A 77 10.16 6.95 8.98
N VAL A 78 9.82 5.97 8.18
CA VAL A 78 9.96 6.06 6.72
C VAL A 78 8.59 5.97 6.09
N ALA A 79 8.30 6.84 5.14
CA ALA A 79 7.05 6.81 4.38
C ALA A 79 7.31 6.37 2.95
N VAL A 80 6.43 5.50 2.44
CA VAL A 80 6.40 5.15 1.04
C VAL A 80 5.09 5.67 0.48
N MET A 81 5.16 6.46 -0.58
CA MET A 81 4.00 7.12 -1.16
C MET A 81 3.72 6.61 -2.57
N GLY A 82 2.43 6.50 -2.89
CA GLY A 82 1.98 6.21 -4.23
C GLY A 82 0.87 7.17 -4.63
N GLU A 83 0.63 7.28 -5.91
CA GLU A 83 -0.43 8.12 -6.46
C GLU A 83 -1.56 7.24 -7.00
N LEU A 84 -2.80 7.72 -6.89
CA LEU A 84 -3.99 6.95 -7.28
C LEU A 84 -4.58 7.35 -8.63
N ASP A 85 -4.25 8.53 -9.10
CA ASP A 85 -4.76 9.08 -10.36
C ASP A 85 -4.06 8.56 -11.61
#